data_44b034dfebdcb3d453b456922987dbb5
#
_entry.id   44b034dfebdcb3d453b456922987dbb5
#
_cell.length_a   1.000
_cell.length_b   1.000
_cell.length_c   1.000
_cell.angle_alpha   90.00
_cell.angle_beta   90.00
_cell.angle_gamma   90.00
#
_symmetry.space_group_name_H-M   'P 1'
#
loop_
_entity.id
_entity.type
_entity.pdbx_description
1 polymer ?
#
loop_
_entity_poly.entity_id
_entity_poly.type
_entity_poly.pdbx_seq_one_letter_code
_entity_poly.pdbx_strand_id
1 'polypeptide(L)'
;FTEKETILNLQLLKSKIEKLTWVDSVITIIDVPLLNNDDEGLMKRLKNYKTLAYPEIDRERGFNEILNSPIYKNYVISEDGKTSGIVVYLKKDERLLEYIKVKDKFYNQSIEVGLNKEEKKNYKNFLKEYEEYKNLYNTRNHQNINEIRDIINKYGENAKIHLGGIPMIANDMMSFIKNDIIVFGVGVFLFIIFTLWFIFKKIKWVIMPLFGCATSVIVMIGLLGLIGWKVTVISSNFIALMLILNMAMNIHLTVRYLQLKKEFPNLTKKEAVTEATQKMMLPILYTVLTTICAFLSLIFSGIKPIIDFGWMMTIGLLVSLLVTFLLIPCLLNIFSYENEINLKDTEKSLVTKFLGSIAKNFGGLLFGTTIVIIILSVVGIFKLEVENSFINYFDKETEIYKGMKKIDDDLGGTTPLNVIIKFPIKQTEDKDDDEFSEWDEDIKNKEDKSKYWFTRDKMDKILKVHDYLDSLPEIGKVLSFGSILRVAEDLNNKELQSLEIAVLYSKIPEEIKKEIISPYISVEDDEARIAVRIRDSLEDLRRN
;
A
#
# COMPACT_ATOMS: atom_id res chain seq x y z
N PHE A 1 17.20 18.21 -21.10
CA PHE A 1 15.87 18.87 -21.21
C PHE A 1 15.93 20.20 -21.98
N THR A 2 17.09 20.74 -22.32
CA THR A 2 17.24 22.00 -23.09
C THR A 2 17.15 21.81 -24.59
N GLU A 3 17.32 20.59 -25.09
CA GLU A 3 17.27 20.25 -26.51
C GLU A 3 15.83 20.42 -27.07
N LYS A 4 15.75 20.97 -28.29
CA LYS A 4 14.48 21.23 -28.96
C LYS A 4 13.64 19.98 -29.19
N GLU A 5 14.30 18.87 -29.50
CA GLU A 5 13.63 17.58 -29.73
C GLU A 5 13.04 17.00 -28.45
N THR A 6 13.76 17.09 -27.34
CA THR A 6 13.29 16.63 -26.02
C THR A 6 12.06 17.42 -25.57
N ILE A 7 12.07 18.75 -25.74
CA ILE A 7 10.94 19.60 -25.40
C ILE A 7 9.72 19.26 -26.28
N LEU A 8 9.93 19.07 -27.59
CA LEU A 8 8.84 18.71 -28.51
C LEU A 8 8.22 17.34 -28.14
N ASN A 9 9.04 16.35 -27.86
CA ASN A 9 8.58 15.02 -27.44
C ASN A 9 7.81 15.09 -26.13
N LEU A 10 8.25 15.91 -25.17
CA LEU A 10 7.56 16.12 -23.91
C LEU A 10 6.21 16.85 -24.10
N GLN A 11 6.15 17.86 -24.98
CA GLN A 11 4.90 18.53 -25.35
C GLN A 11 3.90 17.57 -26.00
N LEU A 12 4.39 16.71 -26.92
CA LEU A 12 3.54 15.70 -27.57
C LEU A 12 3.03 14.67 -26.58
N LEU A 13 3.89 14.17 -25.68
CA LEU A 13 3.49 13.24 -24.61
C LEU A 13 2.45 13.87 -23.71
N LYS A 14 2.70 15.09 -23.20
CA LYS A 14 1.78 15.87 -22.39
C LYS A 14 0.42 16.00 -23.08
N SER A 15 0.39 16.50 -24.32
CA SER A 15 -0.84 16.69 -25.09
C SER A 15 -1.64 15.41 -25.30
N LYS A 16 -0.97 14.24 -25.42
CA LYS A 16 -1.66 12.95 -25.50
C LYS A 16 -2.30 12.53 -24.18
N ILE A 17 -1.62 12.78 -23.07
CA ILE A 17 -2.14 12.46 -21.74
C ILE A 17 -3.29 13.41 -21.37
N GLU A 18 -3.19 14.70 -21.67
CA GLU A 18 -4.25 15.70 -21.43
C GLU A 18 -5.55 15.43 -22.20
N LYS A 19 -5.47 14.75 -23.35
CA LYS A 19 -6.65 14.35 -24.12
C LYS A 19 -7.46 13.22 -23.49
N LEU A 20 -6.94 12.55 -22.47
CA LEU A 20 -7.67 11.52 -21.76
C LEU A 20 -8.80 12.15 -20.94
N THR A 21 -10.01 11.64 -21.09
CA THR A 21 -11.23 12.24 -20.53
C THR A 21 -11.26 12.32 -19.00
N TRP A 22 -10.49 11.47 -18.35
CA TRP A 22 -10.37 11.33 -16.89
C TRP A 22 -9.17 12.06 -16.29
N VAL A 23 -8.31 12.66 -17.13
CA VAL A 23 -7.22 13.54 -16.72
C VAL A 23 -7.78 14.96 -16.55
N ASP A 24 -7.38 15.63 -15.48
CA ASP A 24 -7.72 17.03 -15.19
C ASP A 24 -6.67 17.95 -15.78
N SER A 25 -5.42 17.75 -15.40
CA SER A 25 -4.28 18.52 -15.91
C SER A 25 -2.99 17.69 -15.86
N VAL A 26 -1.99 18.12 -16.65
CA VAL A 26 -0.66 17.54 -16.68
C VAL A 26 0.37 18.64 -16.53
N ILE A 27 1.21 18.55 -15.51
CA ILE A 27 2.29 19.49 -15.24
C ILE A 27 3.63 18.81 -15.47
N THR A 28 4.47 19.47 -16.21
CA THR A 28 5.82 19.01 -16.55
C THR A 28 6.84 20.13 -16.36
N ILE A 29 8.12 19.85 -16.53
CA ILE A 29 9.17 20.89 -16.45
C ILE A 29 8.98 22.03 -17.45
N ILE A 30 8.32 21.79 -18.60
CA ILE A 30 8.07 22.82 -19.62
C ILE A 30 6.95 23.78 -19.26
N ASP A 31 6.21 23.52 -18.20
CA ASP A 31 5.10 24.36 -17.71
C ASP A 31 5.52 25.26 -16.55
N VAL A 32 6.70 25.04 -16.02
CA VAL A 32 7.23 25.78 -14.86
C VAL A 32 7.39 27.26 -15.22
N PRO A 33 6.79 28.19 -14.44
CA PRO A 33 6.97 29.62 -14.62
C PRO A 33 8.41 30.05 -14.41
N LEU A 34 8.98 30.76 -15.37
CA LEU A 34 10.31 31.38 -15.29
C LEU A 34 10.11 32.85 -14.91
N LEU A 35 10.63 33.24 -13.75
CA LEU A 35 10.40 34.55 -13.16
C LEU A 35 11.64 35.46 -13.25
N ASN A 36 12.82 34.88 -13.53
CA ASN A 36 14.09 35.61 -13.62
C ASN A 36 14.47 36.04 -15.06
N ASN A 37 13.63 35.77 -16.04
CA ASN A 37 13.96 36.00 -17.44
C ASN A 37 13.61 37.41 -17.97
N ASP A 38 12.92 38.24 -17.21
CA ASP A 38 12.53 39.62 -17.62
C ASP A 38 12.90 40.63 -16.52
N ASP A 39 13.40 41.81 -16.90
CA ASP A 39 13.73 42.90 -15.97
C ASP A 39 12.49 43.69 -15.50
N GLU A 40 11.30 43.15 -15.67
CA GLU A 40 10.04 43.77 -15.26
C GLU A 40 9.73 43.55 -13.76
N GLY A 41 8.95 44.41 -13.15
CA GLY A 41 8.57 44.31 -11.76
C GLY A 41 7.81 42.99 -11.46
N LEU A 42 7.96 42.43 -10.24
CA LEU A 42 7.46 41.14 -9.77
C LEU A 42 5.99 40.87 -10.19
N MET A 43 5.09 41.82 -10.02
CA MET A 43 3.66 41.64 -10.34
C MET A 43 3.39 41.44 -11.85
N LYS A 44 4.24 42.04 -12.71
CA LYS A 44 4.11 41.90 -14.15
C LYS A 44 4.68 40.57 -14.63
N ARG A 45 5.79 40.12 -13.98
CA ARG A 45 6.35 38.78 -14.19
C ARG A 45 5.39 37.68 -13.81
N LEU A 46 4.65 37.81 -12.69
CA LEU A 46 3.64 36.83 -12.24
C LEU A 46 2.43 36.76 -13.17
N LYS A 47 2.06 37.89 -13.85
CA LYS A 47 0.94 37.89 -14.80
C LYS A 47 1.29 37.37 -16.18
N ASN A 48 2.54 37.61 -16.63
CA ASN A 48 3.00 37.32 -17.98
C ASN A 48 4.23 36.40 -17.97
N TYR A 49 4.22 35.38 -17.10
CA TYR A 49 5.34 34.45 -17.01
C TYR A 49 5.55 33.65 -18.32
N LYS A 50 6.78 33.44 -18.66
CA LYS A 50 7.19 32.55 -19.76
C LYS A 50 7.60 31.21 -19.21
N THR A 51 7.61 30.20 -20.05
CA THR A 51 8.01 28.83 -19.69
C THR A 51 9.02 28.30 -20.69
N LEU A 52 9.68 27.17 -20.41
CA LEU A 52 10.63 26.56 -21.36
C LEU A 52 10.01 26.17 -22.71
N ALA A 53 8.67 26.15 -22.81
CA ALA A 53 7.96 25.86 -24.04
C ALA A 53 8.00 27.03 -25.06
N TYR A 54 8.28 28.26 -24.59
CA TYR A 54 8.31 29.43 -25.47
C TYR A 54 9.56 29.42 -26.37
N PRO A 55 9.42 29.67 -27.70
CA PRO A 55 10.54 29.58 -28.66
C PRO A 55 11.66 30.62 -28.44
N GLU A 56 11.34 31.77 -27.87
CA GLU A 56 12.23 32.93 -27.73
C GLU A 56 13.03 32.96 -26.43
N ILE A 57 12.87 31.93 -25.57
CA ILE A 57 13.55 31.86 -24.28
C ILE A 57 14.93 31.24 -24.42
N ASP A 58 15.90 31.80 -23.69
CA ASP A 58 17.16 31.14 -23.40
C ASP A 58 16.89 29.93 -22.50
N ARG A 59 16.90 28.76 -23.13
CA ARG A 59 16.56 27.49 -22.47
C ARG A 59 17.57 27.05 -21.43
N GLU A 60 18.84 27.36 -21.62
CA GLU A 60 19.88 27.03 -20.65
C GLU A 60 19.72 27.87 -19.39
N ARG A 61 19.48 29.17 -19.56
CA ARG A 61 19.19 30.08 -18.44
C ARG A 61 17.91 29.68 -17.71
N GLY A 62 16.83 29.40 -18.45
CA GLY A 62 15.55 28.97 -17.85
C GLY A 62 15.66 27.61 -17.15
N PHE A 63 16.42 26.67 -17.70
CA PHE A 63 16.67 25.38 -17.05
C PHE A 63 17.47 25.53 -15.76
N ASN A 64 18.49 26.38 -15.74
CA ASN A 64 19.28 26.68 -14.55
C ASN A 64 18.43 27.38 -13.46
N GLU A 65 17.48 28.24 -13.85
CA GLU A 65 16.52 28.83 -12.92
C GLU A 65 15.67 27.75 -12.23
N ILE A 66 15.13 26.78 -12.97
CA ILE A 66 14.35 25.67 -12.43
C ILE A 66 15.20 24.79 -11.52
N LEU A 67 16.43 24.46 -11.93
CA LEU A 67 17.34 23.60 -11.19
C LEU A 67 17.73 24.19 -9.83
N ASN A 68 17.85 25.51 -9.74
CA ASN A 68 18.20 26.22 -8.51
C ASN A 68 16.99 26.72 -7.71
N SER A 69 15.77 26.51 -8.21
CA SER A 69 14.56 26.98 -7.54
C SER A 69 14.28 26.22 -6.24
N PRO A 70 14.02 26.91 -5.14
CA PRO A 70 13.64 26.27 -3.86
C PRO A 70 12.32 25.52 -3.92
N ILE A 71 11.50 25.72 -4.95
CA ILE A 71 10.22 25.02 -5.15
C ILE A 71 10.42 23.78 -6.03
N TYR A 72 11.13 23.89 -7.16
CA TYR A 72 11.12 22.87 -8.21
C TYR A 72 12.26 21.84 -8.10
N LYS A 73 13.40 22.24 -7.51
CA LYS A 73 14.51 21.32 -7.22
C LYS A 73 14.05 20.20 -6.30
N ASN A 74 14.39 18.95 -6.62
CA ASN A 74 13.99 17.74 -5.91
C ASN A 74 12.45 17.57 -5.80
N TYR A 75 11.70 18.17 -6.70
CA TYR A 75 10.24 18.01 -6.78
C TYR A 75 9.77 17.74 -8.21
N VAL A 76 10.15 18.61 -9.16
CA VAL A 76 9.85 18.48 -10.59
C VAL A 76 11.09 18.02 -11.36
N ILE A 77 12.29 18.37 -10.87
CA ILE A 77 13.58 18.01 -11.45
C ILE A 77 14.53 17.52 -10.36
N SER A 78 15.33 16.50 -10.71
CA SER A 78 16.41 16.00 -9.83
C SER A 78 17.53 17.03 -9.68
N GLU A 79 18.32 16.88 -8.63
CA GLU A 79 19.45 17.76 -8.35
C GLU A 79 20.51 17.76 -9.46
N ASP A 80 20.72 16.62 -10.11
CA ASP A 80 21.64 16.45 -11.24
C ASP A 80 21.04 16.87 -12.60
N GLY A 81 19.78 17.29 -12.63
CA GLY A 81 19.07 17.74 -13.83
C GLY A 81 18.76 16.64 -14.85
N LYS A 82 18.94 15.34 -14.51
CA LYS A 82 18.76 14.24 -15.47
C LYS A 82 17.40 13.57 -15.41
N THR A 83 16.69 13.71 -14.30
CA THR A 83 15.36 13.13 -14.09
C THR A 83 14.34 14.24 -13.89
N SER A 84 13.23 14.20 -14.64
CA SER A 84 12.11 15.13 -14.47
C SER A 84 10.80 14.39 -14.22
N GLY A 85 9.98 14.95 -13.36
CA GLY A 85 8.63 14.46 -13.05
C GLY A 85 7.59 14.98 -14.04
N ILE A 86 6.68 14.10 -14.46
CA ILE A 86 5.43 14.45 -15.15
C ILE A 86 4.31 14.16 -14.15
N VAL A 87 3.66 15.22 -13.66
CA VAL A 87 2.58 15.09 -12.68
C VAL A 87 1.25 15.10 -13.41
N VAL A 88 0.52 14.00 -13.33
CA VAL A 88 -0.81 13.84 -13.94
C VAL A 88 -1.87 13.96 -12.84
N TYR A 89 -2.66 15.02 -12.89
CA TYR A 89 -3.80 15.22 -12.01
C TYR A 89 -5.03 14.53 -12.58
N LEU A 90 -5.70 13.75 -11.74
CA LEU A 90 -6.90 13.01 -12.11
C LEU A 90 -8.14 13.79 -11.73
N LYS A 91 -9.17 13.76 -12.59
CA LYS A 91 -10.47 14.33 -12.24
C LYS A 91 -11.04 13.67 -11.00
N LYS A 92 -11.53 14.48 -10.08
CA LYS A 92 -12.18 14.01 -8.86
C LYS A 92 -13.49 13.31 -9.22
N ASP A 93 -13.68 12.10 -8.71
CA ASP A 93 -14.97 11.42 -8.78
C ASP A 93 -15.85 11.92 -7.62
N GLU A 94 -16.67 12.93 -7.89
CA GLU A 94 -17.52 13.58 -6.87
C GLU A 94 -18.46 12.59 -6.20
N ARG A 95 -19.00 11.63 -6.96
CA ARG A 95 -19.88 10.60 -6.41
C ARG A 95 -19.15 9.67 -5.44
N LEU A 96 -17.91 9.30 -5.75
CA LEU A 96 -17.09 8.50 -4.81
C LEU A 96 -16.79 9.31 -3.54
N LEU A 97 -16.51 10.61 -3.68
CA LEU A 97 -16.26 11.48 -2.52
C LEU A 97 -17.50 11.63 -1.64
N GLU A 98 -18.69 11.74 -2.23
CA GLU A 98 -19.96 11.75 -1.48
C GLU A 98 -20.16 10.44 -0.71
N TYR A 99 -19.94 9.29 -1.35
CA TYR A 99 -20.00 7.99 -0.69
C TYR A 99 -19.01 7.89 0.48
N ILE A 100 -17.79 8.40 0.34
CA ILE A 100 -16.79 8.41 1.41
C ILE A 100 -17.28 9.28 2.57
N LYS A 101 -17.76 10.51 2.31
CA LYS A 101 -18.29 11.41 3.35
C LYS A 101 -19.44 10.78 4.14
N VAL A 102 -20.38 10.15 3.46
CA VAL A 102 -21.52 9.47 4.10
C VAL A 102 -21.04 8.28 4.93
N LYS A 103 -20.11 7.49 4.40
CA LYS A 103 -19.50 6.36 5.14
C LYS A 103 -18.82 6.84 6.43
N ASP A 104 -18.02 7.91 6.34
CA ASP A 104 -17.29 8.46 7.48
C ASP A 104 -18.26 9.05 8.53
N LYS A 105 -19.35 9.67 8.08
CA LYS A 105 -20.42 10.14 8.99
C LYS A 105 -21.03 8.98 9.78
N PHE A 106 -21.41 7.88 9.12
CA PHE A 106 -21.95 6.69 9.80
C PHE A 106 -20.90 6.05 10.71
N TYR A 107 -19.62 6.03 10.31
CA TYR A 107 -18.55 5.48 11.11
C TYR A 107 -18.34 6.30 12.39
N ASN A 108 -18.24 7.62 12.30
CA ASN A 108 -18.09 8.50 13.45
C ASN A 108 -19.30 8.41 14.39
N GLN A 109 -20.53 8.42 13.86
CA GLN A 109 -21.73 8.23 14.64
C GLN A 109 -21.74 6.87 15.37
N SER A 110 -21.21 5.81 14.74
CA SER A 110 -21.14 4.48 15.36
C SER A 110 -20.18 4.42 16.56
N ILE A 111 -19.14 5.28 16.57
CA ILE A 111 -18.17 5.36 17.67
C ILE A 111 -18.70 6.25 18.80
N GLU A 112 -19.29 7.41 18.47
CA GLU A 112 -19.68 8.42 19.46
C GLU A 112 -20.97 8.07 20.19
N VAL A 113 -21.99 7.60 19.47
CA VAL A 113 -23.35 7.44 20.01
C VAL A 113 -23.88 6.01 19.86
N GLY A 114 -23.28 5.24 18.93
CA GLY A 114 -23.80 3.95 18.50
C GLY A 114 -24.92 4.09 17.45
N LEU A 115 -25.15 3.03 16.68
CA LEU A 115 -26.21 2.98 15.67
C LEU A 115 -27.41 2.17 16.17
N ASN A 116 -28.62 2.69 15.99
CA ASN A 116 -29.86 1.98 16.26
C ASN A 116 -30.14 0.89 15.20
N LYS A 117 -31.19 0.06 15.36
CA LYS A 117 -31.47 -1.05 14.44
C LYS A 117 -31.79 -0.61 13.01
N GLU A 118 -32.45 0.51 12.83
CA GLU A 118 -32.80 1.07 11.53
C GLU A 118 -31.58 1.67 10.84
N GLU A 119 -30.80 2.44 11.57
CA GLU A 119 -29.53 2.99 11.07
C GLU A 119 -28.54 1.91 10.66
N LYS A 120 -28.43 0.80 11.42
CA LYS A 120 -27.63 -0.36 11.02
C LYS A 120 -28.10 -0.98 9.71
N LYS A 121 -29.42 -1.05 9.49
CA LYS A 121 -29.99 -1.57 8.24
C LYS A 121 -29.69 -0.62 7.07
N ASN A 122 -29.87 0.67 7.29
CA ASN A 122 -29.58 1.70 6.29
C ASN A 122 -28.09 1.74 5.93
N TYR A 123 -27.23 1.68 6.93
CA TYR A 123 -25.77 1.59 6.72
C TYR A 123 -25.38 0.34 5.94
N LYS A 124 -25.99 -0.81 6.22
CA LYS A 124 -25.74 -2.06 5.47
C LYS A 124 -26.15 -1.95 4.00
N ASN A 125 -27.29 -1.31 3.70
CA ASN A 125 -27.73 -1.09 2.32
C ASN A 125 -26.82 -0.10 1.60
N PHE A 126 -26.49 1.00 2.27
CA PHE A 126 -25.52 1.99 1.77
C PHE A 126 -24.16 1.36 1.45
N LEU A 127 -23.65 0.48 2.33
CA LEU A 127 -22.38 -0.20 2.07
C LEU A 127 -22.41 -1.06 0.80
N LYS A 128 -23.54 -1.67 0.45
CA LYS A 128 -23.67 -2.41 -0.81
C LYS A 128 -23.54 -1.50 -2.03
N GLU A 129 -24.26 -0.39 -2.02
CA GLU A 129 -24.19 0.59 -3.12
C GLU A 129 -22.80 1.20 -3.26
N TYR A 130 -22.19 1.53 -2.13
CA TYR A 130 -20.79 2.00 -2.10
C TYR A 130 -19.82 0.98 -2.69
N GLU A 131 -19.96 -0.30 -2.33
CA GLU A 131 -19.08 -1.36 -2.82
C GLU A 131 -19.27 -1.62 -4.33
N GLU A 132 -20.51 -1.60 -4.82
CA GLU A 132 -20.80 -1.74 -6.25
C GLU A 132 -20.16 -0.57 -7.04
N TYR A 133 -20.33 0.65 -6.55
CA TYR A 133 -19.74 1.82 -7.19
C TYR A 133 -18.21 1.81 -7.13
N LYS A 134 -17.64 1.41 -5.99
CA LYS A 134 -16.19 1.28 -5.81
C LYS A 134 -15.58 0.23 -6.76
N ASN A 135 -16.26 -0.88 -6.97
CA ASN A 135 -15.81 -1.90 -7.94
C ASN A 135 -15.82 -1.36 -9.37
N LEU A 136 -16.85 -0.59 -9.75
CA LEU A 136 -16.90 0.09 -11.04
C LEU A 136 -15.76 1.11 -11.18
N TYR A 137 -15.50 1.90 -10.14
CA TYR A 137 -14.39 2.85 -10.10
C TYR A 137 -13.04 2.16 -10.27
N ASN A 138 -12.81 1.05 -9.56
CA ASN A 138 -11.57 0.27 -9.66
C ASN A 138 -11.37 -0.30 -11.08
N THR A 139 -12.44 -0.76 -11.73
CA THR A 139 -12.39 -1.26 -13.11
C THR A 139 -12.02 -0.15 -14.09
N ARG A 140 -12.62 1.04 -13.94
CA ARG A 140 -12.25 2.22 -14.73
C ARG A 140 -10.81 2.63 -14.49
N ASN A 141 -10.37 2.66 -13.23
CA ASN A 141 -8.99 3.00 -12.89
C ASN A 141 -7.98 2.03 -13.54
N HIS A 142 -8.32 0.74 -13.58
CA HIS A 142 -7.49 -0.24 -14.28
C HIS A 142 -7.34 0.07 -15.78
N GLN A 143 -8.43 0.43 -16.45
CA GLN A 143 -8.40 0.82 -17.86
C GLN A 143 -7.59 2.11 -18.06
N ASN A 144 -7.81 3.11 -17.21
CA ASN A 144 -7.11 4.39 -17.23
C ASN A 144 -5.58 4.22 -17.10
N ILE A 145 -5.13 3.40 -16.15
CA ILE A 145 -3.69 3.14 -15.96
C ILE A 145 -3.09 2.43 -17.19
N ASN A 146 -3.82 1.49 -17.79
CA ASN A 146 -3.36 0.82 -19.01
C ASN A 146 -3.29 1.79 -20.20
N GLU A 147 -4.24 2.72 -20.34
CA GLU A 147 -4.18 3.76 -21.38
C GLU A 147 -2.92 4.63 -21.25
N ILE A 148 -2.53 5.02 -20.02
CA ILE A 148 -1.26 5.74 -19.79
C ILE A 148 -0.07 4.86 -20.20
N ARG A 149 -0.04 3.60 -19.82
CA ARG A 149 1.04 2.67 -20.19
C ARG A 149 1.20 2.54 -21.70
N ASP A 150 0.09 2.43 -22.40
CA ASP A 150 0.10 2.34 -23.86
C ASP A 150 0.64 3.63 -24.52
N ILE A 151 0.39 4.78 -23.91
CA ILE A 151 0.96 6.06 -24.36
C ILE A 151 2.45 6.10 -24.07
N ILE A 152 2.87 5.79 -22.83
CA ILE A 152 4.26 5.85 -22.38
C ILE A 152 5.14 4.90 -23.19
N ASN A 153 4.69 3.69 -23.45
CA ASN A 153 5.44 2.68 -24.22
C ASN A 153 5.81 3.15 -25.63
N LYS A 154 5.02 4.05 -26.23
CA LYS A 154 5.33 4.62 -27.57
C LYS A 154 6.49 5.63 -27.54
N TYR A 155 6.86 6.12 -26.36
CA TYR A 155 7.96 7.06 -26.16
C TYR A 155 9.19 6.43 -25.50
N GLY A 156 9.15 5.13 -25.23
CA GLY A 156 10.23 4.40 -24.55
C GLY A 156 11.57 4.36 -25.30
N GLU A 157 11.58 4.62 -26.61
CA GLU A 157 12.80 4.75 -27.41
C GLU A 157 13.51 6.07 -27.18
N ASN A 158 12.78 7.13 -26.81
CA ASN A 158 13.31 8.48 -26.68
C ASN A 158 13.77 8.80 -25.25
N ALA A 159 13.14 8.17 -24.25
CA ALA A 159 13.46 8.38 -22.84
C ALA A 159 13.05 7.16 -22.00
N LYS A 160 13.78 6.93 -20.90
CA LYS A 160 13.38 5.92 -19.92
C LYS A 160 12.30 6.50 -19.02
N ILE A 161 11.05 6.10 -19.26
CA ILE A 161 9.89 6.60 -18.52
C ILE A 161 9.45 5.54 -17.49
N HIS A 162 9.23 5.97 -16.26
CA HIS A 162 8.72 5.15 -15.18
C HIS A 162 7.36 5.70 -14.73
N LEU A 163 6.39 4.82 -14.58
CA LEU A 163 5.10 5.18 -14.01
C LEU A 163 5.13 4.96 -12.49
N GLY A 164 4.54 5.89 -11.75
CA GLY A 164 4.42 5.83 -10.29
C GLY A 164 3.17 6.56 -9.81
N GLY A 165 2.85 6.39 -8.53
CA GLY A 165 1.73 7.06 -7.89
C GLY A 165 0.69 6.10 -7.33
N ILE A 166 -0.07 6.58 -6.33
CA ILE A 166 -1.02 5.77 -5.56
C ILE A 166 -2.05 5.04 -6.42
N PRO A 167 -2.67 5.67 -7.46
CA PRO A 167 -3.65 4.96 -8.30
C PRO A 167 -3.06 3.78 -9.07
N MET A 168 -1.83 3.92 -9.57
CA MET A 168 -1.11 2.86 -10.27
C MET A 168 -0.75 1.72 -9.29
N ILE A 169 -0.21 2.05 -8.13
CA ILE A 169 0.16 1.07 -7.10
C ILE A 169 -1.08 0.26 -6.68
N ALA A 170 -2.19 0.93 -6.37
CA ALA A 170 -3.43 0.27 -5.98
C ALA A 170 -3.95 -0.68 -7.07
N ASN A 171 -3.84 -0.28 -8.34
CA ASN A 171 -4.20 -1.10 -9.49
C ASN A 171 -3.34 -2.36 -9.60
N ASP A 172 -2.03 -2.19 -9.53
CA ASP A 172 -1.07 -3.30 -9.71
C ASP A 172 -1.11 -4.26 -8.52
N MET A 173 -1.26 -3.75 -7.29
CA MET A 173 -1.52 -4.61 -6.12
C MET A 173 -2.75 -5.49 -6.31
N MET A 174 -3.84 -4.95 -6.87
CA MET A 174 -5.04 -5.74 -7.17
C MET A 174 -4.75 -6.85 -8.20
N SER A 175 -3.94 -6.52 -9.21
CA SER A 175 -3.51 -7.48 -10.25
C SER A 175 -2.60 -8.56 -9.65
N PHE A 176 -1.66 -8.19 -8.77
CA PHE A 176 -0.80 -9.14 -8.07
C PHE A 176 -1.60 -10.09 -7.19
N ILE A 177 -2.56 -9.59 -6.39
CA ILE A 177 -3.44 -10.43 -5.57
C ILE A 177 -4.16 -11.49 -6.43
N LYS A 178 -4.73 -11.08 -7.58
CA LYS A 178 -5.41 -12.01 -8.48
C LYS A 178 -4.46 -13.05 -9.05
N ASN A 179 -3.28 -12.63 -9.49
CA ASN A 179 -2.26 -13.52 -10.02
C ASN A 179 -1.74 -14.49 -8.95
N ASP A 180 -1.48 -14.01 -7.75
CA ASP A 180 -1.00 -14.82 -6.63
C ASP A 180 -1.98 -15.92 -6.26
N ILE A 181 -3.27 -15.60 -6.17
CA ILE A 181 -4.32 -16.59 -5.89
C ILE A 181 -4.29 -17.71 -6.94
N ILE A 182 -4.12 -17.38 -8.21
CA ILE A 182 -4.10 -18.37 -9.30
C ILE A 182 -2.77 -19.14 -9.28
N VAL A 183 -1.64 -18.45 -9.28
CA VAL A 183 -0.31 -19.08 -9.39
C VAL A 183 -0.01 -19.94 -8.17
N PHE A 184 -0.20 -19.41 -6.96
CA PHE A 184 0.03 -20.19 -5.73
C PHE A 184 -1.03 -21.27 -5.55
N GLY A 185 -2.31 -20.98 -5.82
CA GLY A 185 -3.38 -21.97 -5.71
C GLY A 185 -3.15 -23.16 -6.64
N VAL A 186 -2.94 -22.90 -7.94
CA VAL A 186 -2.70 -23.95 -8.94
C VAL A 186 -1.33 -24.61 -8.73
N GLY A 187 -0.28 -23.83 -8.47
CA GLY A 187 1.07 -24.33 -8.27
C GLY A 187 1.17 -25.29 -7.08
N VAL A 188 0.63 -24.88 -5.93
CA VAL A 188 0.58 -25.74 -4.72
C VAL A 188 -0.27 -26.98 -4.99
N PHE A 189 -1.41 -26.83 -5.67
CA PHE A 189 -2.29 -27.95 -5.99
C PHE A 189 -1.59 -28.99 -6.90
N LEU A 190 -0.89 -28.56 -7.93
CA LEU A 190 -0.10 -29.43 -8.79
C LEU A 190 1.08 -30.10 -8.03
N PHE A 191 1.76 -29.34 -7.20
CA PHE A 191 2.83 -29.87 -6.37
C PHE A 191 2.33 -30.95 -5.39
N ILE A 192 1.16 -30.76 -4.81
CA ILE A 192 0.49 -31.73 -3.96
C ILE A 192 0.17 -33.01 -4.76
N ILE A 193 -0.38 -32.89 -5.95
CA ILE A 193 -0.67 -34.03 -6.84
C ILE A 193 0.62 -34.83 -7.11
N PHE A 194 1.69 -34.13 -7.49
CA PHE A 194 2.98 -34.75 -7.78
C PHE A 194 3.53 -35.50 -6.55
N THR A 195 3.51 -34.85 -5.40
CA THR A 195 4.01 -35.43 -4.13
C THR A 195 3.20 -36.66 -3.72
N LEU A 196 1.87 -36.59 -3.78
CA LEU A 196 1.01 -37.72 -3.45
C LEU A 196 1.19 -38.88 -4.45
N TRP A 197 1.33 -38.57 -5.73
CA TRP A 197 1.58 -39.59 -6.75
C TRP A 197 2.92 -40.29 -6.52
N PHE A 198 3.95 -39.55 -6.16
CA PHE A 198 5.26 -40.10 -5.82
C PHE A 198 5.21 -41.04 -4.61
N ILE A 199 4.44 -40.66 -3.56
CA ILE A 199 4.32 -41.43 -2.31
C ILE A 199 3.43 -42.66 -2.50
N PHE A 200 2.23 -42.51 -3.02
CA PHE A 200 1.25 -43.58 -3.05
C PHE A 200 1.33 -44.44 -4.30
N LYS A 201 1.90 -43.96 -5.40
CA LYS A 201 2.05 -44.65 -6.70
C LYS A 201 0.74 -45.22 -7.28
N LYS A 202 -0.40 -44.95 -6.64
CA LYS A 202 -1.74 -45.37 -7.04
C LYS A 202 -2.67 -44.17 -7.08
N ILE A 203 -3.25 -43.91 -8.23
CA ILE A 203 -4.06 -42.72 -8.51
C ILE A 203 -5.27 -42.57 -7.55
N LYS A 204 -5.87 -43.66 -7.12
CA LYS A 204 -7.01 -43.65 -6.19
C LYS A 204 -6.64 -43.00 -4.85
N TRP A 205 -5.47 -43.31 -4.29
CA TRP A 205 -5.00 -42.75 -3.02
C TRP A 205 -4.51 -41.31 -3.15
N VAL A 206 -4.35 -40.81 -4.36
CA VAL A 206 -4.07 -39.41 -4.67
C VAL A 206 -5.37 -38.62 -4.74
N ILE A 207 -6.36 -39.14 -5.48
CA ILE A 207 -7.62 -38.43 -5.75
C ILE A 207 -8.43 -38.20 -4.46
N MET A 208 -8.50 -39.16 -3.53
CA MET A 208 -9.35 -39.03 -2.34
C MET A 208 -8.94 -37.85 -1.44
N PRO A 209 -7.68 -37.73 -0.95
CA PRO A 209 -7.26 -36.58 -0.16
C PRO A 209 -7.37 -35.28 -0.94
N LEU A 210 -7.07 -35.31 -2.24
CA LEU A 210 -7.15 -34.14 -3.12
C LEU A 210 -8.57 -33.62 -3.27
N PHE A 211 -9.55 -34.52 -3.42
CA PHE A 211 -10.96 -34.14 -3.48
C PHE A 211 -11.43 -33.51 -2.18
N GLY A 212 -11.00 -34.04 -1.01
CA GLY A 212 -11.26 -33.45 0.29
C GLY A 212 -10.68 -32.04 0.41
N CYS A 213 -9.44 -31.81 -0.07
CA CYS A 213 -8.82 -30.49 -0.09
C CYS A 213 -9.57 -29.51 -0.98
N ALA A 214 -9.88 -29.92 -2.22
CA ALA A 214 -10.62 -29.08 -3.16
C ALA A 214 -11.98 -28.68 -2.60
N THR A 215 -12.71 -29.64 -2.02
CA THR A 215 -14.02 -29.37 -1.38
C THR A 215 -13.89 -28.37 -0.24
N SER A 216 -12.92 -28.51 0.64
CA SER A 216 -12.72 -27.59 1.77
C SER A 216 -12.43 -26.16 1.29
N VAL A 217 -11.58 -26.00 0.26
CA VAL A 217 -11.26 -24.69 -0.32
C VAL A 217 -12.49 -24.08 -0.99
N ILE A 218 -13.25 -24.85 -1.77
CA ILE A 218 -14.47 -24.37 -2.44
C ILE A 218 -15.51 -23.92 -1.41
N VAL A 219 -15.73 -24.71 -0.36
CA VAL A 219 -16.67 -24.35 0.72
C VAL A 219 -16.23 -23.08 1.43
N MET A 220 -14.91 -22.94 1.70
CA MET A 220 -14.38 -21.75 2.36
C MET A 220 -14.49 -20.49 1.49
N ILE A 221 -14.13 -20.57 0.21
CA ILE A 221 -14.27 -19.45 -0.74
C ILE A 221 -15.74 -19.05 -0.87
N GLY A 222 -16.65 -20.05 -0.97
CA GLY A 222 -18.09 -19.80 -0.99
C GLY A 222 -18.59 -19.10 0.28
N LEU A 223 -18.11 -19.53 1.45
CA LEU A 223 -18.46 -18.91 2.73
C LEU A 223 -17.96 -17.45 2.82
N LEU A 224 -16.72 -17.19 2.42
CA LEU A 224 -16.16 -15.82 2.37
C LEU A 224 -16.97 -14.93 1.43
N GLY A 225 -17.36 -15.44 0.26
CA GLY A 225 -18.21 -14.73 -0.68
C GLY A 225 -19.61 -14.42 -0.12
N LEU A 226 -20.24 -15.37 0.57
CA LEU A 226 -21.56 -15.18 1.19
C LEU A 226 -21.53 -14.13 2.31
N ILE A 227 -20.45 -14.07 3.09
CA ILE A 227 -20.28 -13.09 4.17
C ILE A 227 -19.87 -11.73 3.59
N GLY A 228 -19.41 -11.67 2.33
CA GLY A 228 -18.87 -10.45 1.71
C GLY A 228 -17.47 -10.09 2.23
N TRP A 229 -16.69 -11.07 2.67
CA TRP A 229 -15.34 -10.83 3.19
C TRP A 229 -14.37 -10.54 2.06
N LYS A 230 -13.52 -9.52 2.24
CA LYS A 230 -12.56 -9.10 1.23
C LYS A 230 -11.20 -9.76 1.45
N VAL A 231 -10.60 -10.23 0.37
CA VAL A 231 -9.23 -10.73 0.37
C VAL A 231 -8.27 -9.56 0.21
N THR A 232 -7.28 -9.49 1.10
CA THR A 232 -6.20 -8.48 1.08
C THR A 232 -4.91 -9.09 0.54
N VAL A 233 -3.86 -8.28 0.32
CA VAL A 233 -2.53 -8.77 -0.10
C VAL A 233 -2.01 -9.85 0.87
N ILE A 234 -2.12 -9.60 2.18
CA ILE A 234 -1.66 -10.56 3.20
C ILE A 234 -2.50 -11.83 3.19
N SER A 235 -3.83 -11.69 3.05
CA SER A 235 -4.73 -12.83 3.07
C SER A 235 -4.85 -13.57 1.74
N SER A 236 -4.25 -13.10 0.64
CA SER A 236 -4.28 -13.80 -0.66
C SER A 236 -3.70 -15.21 -0.60
N ASN A 237 -2.71 -15.42 0.25
CA ASN A 237 -2.05 -16.71 0.42
C ASN A 237 -2.86 -17.74 1.24
N PHE A 238 -4.07 -17.38 1.75
CA PHE A 238 -4.85 -18.30 2.60
C PHE A 238 -5.22 -19.60 1.88
N ILE A 239 -5.45 -19.55 0.55
CA ILE A 239 -5.81 -20.73 -0.24
C ILE A 239 -4.67 -21.75 -0.23
N ALA A 240 -3.44 -21.31 -0.49
CA ALA A 240 -2.27 -22.18 -0.50
C ALA A 240 -2.02 -22.81 0.89
N LEU A 241 -2.09 -22.01 1.94
CA LEU A 241 -1.93 -22.47 3.31
C LEU A 241 -3.03 -23.44 3.71
N MET A 242 -4.28 -23.15 3.35
CA MET A 242 -5.42 -24.02 3.62
C MET A 242 -5.29 -25.36 2.88
N LEU A 243 -4.84 -25.37 1.62
CA LEU A 243 -4.57 -26.58 0.86
C LEU A 243 -3.52 -27.46 1.56
N ILE A 244 -2.40 -26.88 2.01
CA ILE A 244 -1.30 -27.59 2.67
C ILE A 244 -1.77 -28.18 4.02
N LEU A 245 -2.42 -27.37 4.87
CA LEU A 245 -2.86 -27.81 6.19
C LEU A 245 -3.96 -28.87 6.11
N ASN A 246 -4.92 -28.70 5.21
CA ASN A 246 -5.98 -29.68 5.00
C ASN A 246 -5.44 -30.97 4.40
N MET A 247 -4.47 -30.87 3.48
CA MET A 247 -3.83 -32.06 2.91
C MET A 247 -3.16 -32.92 4.00
N ALA A 248 -2.48 -32.30 4.96
CA ALA A 248 -1.88 -33.03 6.08
C ALA A 248 -2.92 -33.86 6.85
N MET A 249 -4.08 -33.27 7.17
CA MET A 249 -5.17 -33.96 7.86
C MET A 249 -5.70 -35.15 7.04
N ASN A 250 -5.97 -34.92 5.76
CA ASN A 250 -6.50 -35.95 4.84
C ASN A 250 -5.51 -37.11 4.63
N ILE A 251 -4.20 -36.82 4.53
CA ILE A 251 -3.15 -37.83 4.40
C ILE A 251 -3.08 -38.67 5.68
N HIS A 252 -3.07 -38.05 6.87
CA HIS A 252 -3.00 -38.78 8.13
C HIS A 252 -4.13 -39.79 8.26
N LEU A 253 -5.36 -39.41 7.94
CA LEU A 253 -6.50 -40.30 8.00
C LEU A 253 -6.40 -41.42 6.96
N THR A 254 -6.01 -41.09 5.73
CA THR A 254 -5.86 -42.05 4.62
C THR A 254 -4.74 -43.08 4.92
N VAL A 255 -3.57 -42.61 5.39
CA VAL A 255 -2.44 -43.48 5.75
C VAL A 255 -2.79 -44.39 6.91
N ARG A 256 -3.51 -43.87 7.92
CA ARG A 256 -3.93 -44.72 9.06
C ARG A 256 -4.90 -45.81 8.62
N TYR A 257 -5.82 -45.51 7.74
CA TYR A 257 -6.68 -46.54 7.15
C TYR A 257 -5.87 -47.61 6.41
N LEU A 258 -4.87 -47.22 5.60
CA LEU A 258 -4.01 -48.17 4.89
C LEU A 258 -3.17 -49.02 5.84
N GLN A 259 -2.65 -48.43 6.94
CA GLN A 259 -1.93 -49.17 7.98
C GLN A 259 -2.82 -50.22 8.65
N LEU A 260 -4.01 -49.86 9.06
CA LEU A 260 -4.96 -50.79 9.71
C LEU A 260 -5.32 -51.97 8.79
N LYS A 261 -5.55 -51.72 7.53
CA LYS A 261 -5.80 -52.76 6.54
C LYS A 261 -4.60 -53.71 6.33
N LYS A 262 -3.36 -53.19 6.51
CA LYS A 262 -2.13 -54.00 6.46
C LYS A 262 -1.93 -54.81 7.73
N GLU A 263 -2.11 -54.19 8.91
CA GLU A 263 -1.94 -54.79 10.23
C GLU A 263 -3.01 -55.86 10.49
N PHE A 264 -4.24 -55.61 10.05
CA PHE A 264 -5.40 -56.47 10.28
C PHE A 264 -6.14 -56.75 8.97
N PRO A 265 -5.67 -57.66 8.11
CA PRO A 265 -6.30 -57.94 6.80
C PRO A 265 -7.75 -58.42 6.89
N ASN A 266 -8.13 -59.02 8.01
CA ASN A 266 -9.49 -59.57 8.22
C ASN A 266 -10.54 -58.53 8.62
N LEU A 267 -10.14 -57.26 8.92
CA LEU A 267 -11.10 -56.20 9.21
C LEU A 267 -11.97 -55.91 8.00
N THR A 268 -13.27 -55.78 8.22
CA THR A 268 -14.16 -55.28 7.18
C THR A 268 -13.80 -53.85 6.82
N LYS A 269 -14.18 -53.43 5.66
CA LYS A 269 -13.95 -52.05 5.17
C LYS A 269 -14.54 -51.01 6.13
N LYS A 270 -15.77 -51.21 6.60
CA LYS A 270 -16.45 -50.34 7.57
C LYS A 270 -15.67 -50.24 8.88
N GLU A 271 -15.28 -51.37 9.45
CA GLU A 271 -14.53 -51.40 10.71
C GLU A 271 -13.19 -50.67 10.56
N ALA A 272 -12.43 -50.92 9.51
CA ALA A 272 -11.16 -50.26 9.25
C ALA A 272 -11.30 -48.73 9.11
N VAL A 273 -12.36 -48.24 8.42
CA VAL A 273 -12.66 -46.79 8.29
C VAL A 273 -13.03 -46.22 9.65
N THR A 274 -13.91 -46.89 10.41
CA THR A 274 -14.35 -46.40 11.72
C THR A 274 -13.18 -46.32 12.71
N GLU A 275 -12.35 -47.38 12.76
CA GLU A 275 -11.19 -47.43 13.65
C GLU A 275 -10.12 -46.40 13.25
N ALA A 276 -9.86 -46.22 11.96
CA ALA A 276 -8.96 -45.16 11.47
C ALA A 276 -9.43 -43.77 11.89
N THR A 277 -10.72 -43.51 11.73
CA THR A 277 -11.33 -42.21 12.07
C THR A 277 -11.25 -41.97 13.58
N GLN A 278 -11.61 -42.96 14.41
CA GLN A 278 -11.53 -42.84 15.86
C GLN A 278 -10.10 -42.61 16.36
N LYS A 279 -9.12 -43.39 15.86
CA LYS A 279 -7.72 -43.24 16.24
C LYS A 279 -7.07 -41.93 15.80
N MET A 280 -7.51 -41.36 14.68
CA MET A 280 -6.98 -40.09 14.15
C MET A 280 -7.76 -38.85 14.65
N MET A 281 -8.93 -39.02 15.26
CA MET A 281 -9.74 -37.91 15.71
C MET A 281 -9.02 -36.97 16.69
N LEU A 282 -8.49 -37.51 17.77
CA LEU A 282 -7.77 -36.73 18.78
C LEU A 282 -6.46 -36.12 18.27
N PRO A 283 -5.56 -36.85 17.58
CA PRO A 283 -4.34 -36.28 17.04
C PRO A 283 -4.61 -35.12 16.05
N ILE A 284 -5.56 -35.30 15.13
CA ILE A 284 -5.91 -34.24 14.17
C ILE A 284 -6.58 -33.06 14.88
N LEU A 285 -7.48 -33.31 15.84
CA LEU A 285 -8.12 -32.26 16.62
C LEU A 285 -7.11 -31.40 17.38
N TYR A 286 -6.13 -32.03 18.05
CA TYR A 286 -5.09 -31.29 18.75
C TYR A 286 -4.20 -30.48 17.80
N THR A 287 -3.84 -31.04 16.64
CA THR A 287 -3.08 -30.30 15.63
C THR A 287 -3.85 -29.10 15.12
N VAL A 288 -5.14 -29.26 14.82
CA VAL A 288 -6.00 -28.15 14.39
C VAL A 288 -6.16 -27.11 15.49
N LEU A 289 -6.39 -27.53 16.73
CA LEU A 289 -6.58 -26.61 17.85
C LEU A 289 -5.32 -25.76 18.11
N THR A 290 -4.13 -26.38 18.10
CA THR A 290 -2.88 -25.63 18.26
C THR A 290 -2.65 -24.65 17.10
N THR A 291 -2.99 -25.04 15.88
CA THR A 291 -2.88 -24.18 14.71
C THR A 291 -3.91 -23.02 14.75
N ILE A 292 -5.13 -23.31 15.21
CA ILE A 292 -6.15 -22.28 15.46
C ILE A 292 -5.64 -21.27 16.50
N CYS A 293 -5.07 -21.73 17.62
CA CYS A 293 -4.50 -20.82 18.63
C CYS A 293 -3.42 -19.92 18.04
N ALA A 294 -2.58 -20.45 17.15
CA ALA A 294 -1.56 -19.65 16.45
C ALA A 294 -2.19 -18.57 15.55
N PHE A 295 -3.22 -18.89 14.76
CA PHE A 295 -3.89 -17.89 13.92
C PHE A 295 -4.76 -16.91 14.72
N LEU A 296 -5.39 -17.36 15.80
CA LEU A 296 -6.12 -16.47 16.70
C LEU A 296 -5.22 -15.45 17.38
N SER A 297 -3.95 -15.76 17.61
CA SER A 297 -3.01 -14.77 18.17
C SER A 297 -2.82 -13.55 17.28
N LEU A 298 -3.04 -13.67 15.96
CA LEU A 298 -2.96 -12.58 15.01
C LEU A 298 -4.09 -11.55 15.19
N ILE A 299 -5.19 -11.92 15.86
CA ILE A 299 -6.31 -11.02 16.13
C ILE A 299 -5.92 -9.88 17.08
N PHE A 300 -4.90 -10.09 17.91
CA PHE A 300 -4.36 -9.07 18.81
C PHE A 300 -3.41 -8.08 18.09
N SER A 301 -3.17 -8.25 16.80
CA SER A 301 -2.41 -7.29 15.99
C SER A 301 -3.17 -5.97 15.85
N GLY A 302 -2.48 -4.84 15.81
CA GLY A 302 -3.05 -3.53 15.45
C GLY A 302 -3.34 -3.36 13.95
N ILE A 303 -3.02 -4.34 13.10
CA ILE A 303 -3.07 -4.25 11.64
C ILE A 303 -4.27 -5.03 11.09
N LYS A 304 -5.27 -4.32 10.56
CA LYS A 304 -6.53 -4.91 10.05
C LYS A 304 -6.36 -6.10 9.09
N PRO A 305 -5.50 -6.04 8.04
CA PRO A 305 -5.26 -7.19 7.16
C PRO A 305 -4.74 -8.45 7.86
N ILE A 306 -3.96 -8.30 8.93
CA ILE A 306 -3.43 -9.42 9.73
C ILE A 306 -4.54 -10.04 10.57
N ILE A 307 -5.40 -9.20 11.18
CA ILE A 307 -6.58 -9.65 11.94
C ILE A 307 -7.52 -10.44 11.03
N ASP A 308 -7.83 -9.91 9.84
CA ASP A 308 -8.72 -10.55 8.88
C ASP A 308 -8.14 -11.90 8.42
N PHE A 309 -6.82 -11.98 8.19
CA PHE A 309 -6.13 -13.23 7.88
C PHE A 309 -6.23 -14.27 9.01
N GLY A 310 -6.05 -13.84 10.26
CA GLY A 310 -6.20 -14.70 11.44
C GLY A 310 -7.60 -15.33 11.52
N TRP A 311 -8.64 -14.54 11.32
CA TRP A 311 -10.03 -15.03 11.27
C TRP A 311 -10.28 -15.96 10.09
N MET A 312 -9.83 -15.59 8.87
CA MET A 312 -9.98 -16.44 7.69
C MET A 312 -9.36 -17.81 7.88
N MET A 313 -8.13 -17.87 8.40
CA MET A 313 -7.44 -19.14 8.64
C MET A 313 -8.12 -19.97 9.75
N THR A 314 -8.58 -19.34 10.81
CA THR A 314 -9.31 -20.02 11.90
C THR A 314 -10.59 -20.68 11.40
N ILE A 315 -11.42 -19.94 10.66
CA ILE A 315 -12.67 -20.45 10.07
C ILE A 315 -12.34 -21.53 9.03
N GLY A 316 -11.32 -21.30 8.18
CA GLY A 316 -10.87 -22.26 7.19
C GLY A 316 -10.43 -23.59 7.77
N LEU A 317 -9.72 -23.58 8.92
CA LEU A 317 -9.31 -24.79 9.62
C LEU A 317 -10.51 -25.54 10.23
N LEU A 318 -11.51 -24.83 10.76
CA LEU A 318 -12.74 -25.47 11.25
C LEU A 318 -13.52 -26.14 10.10
N VAL A 319 -13.65 -25.44 8.97
CA VAL A 319 -14.27 -26.01 7.75
C VAL A 319 -13.49 -27.23 7.27
N SER A 320 -12.17 -27.15 7.25
CA SER A 320 -11.30 -28.26 6.83
C SER A 320 -11.42 -29.47 7.76
N LEU A 321 -11.50 -29.24 9.06
CA LEU A 321 -11.73 -30.31 10.06
C LEU A 321 -13.05 -31.04 9.81
N LEU A 322 -14.14 -30.27 9.62
CA LEU A 322 -15.47 -30.84 9.35
C LEU A 322 -15.47 -31.63 8.04
N VAL A 323 -14.93 -31.06 6.96
CA VAL A 323 -14.87 -31.75 5.66
C VAL A 323 -14.00 -33.00 5.75
N THR A 324 -12.85 -32.96 6.43
CA THR A 324 -11.99 -34.14 6.60
C THR A 324 -12.72 -35.28 7.29
N PHE A 325 -13.40 -35.03 8.42
CA PHE A 325 -14.05 -36.10 9.17
C PHE A 325 -15.40 -36.56 8.60
N LEU A 326 -16.06 -35.74 7.78
CA LEU A 326 -17.30 -36.14 7.11
C LEU A 326 -17.03 -36.77 5.74
N LEU A 327 -16.18 -36.15 4.92
CA LEU A 327 -16.02 -36.54 3.53
C LEU A 327 -15.01 -37.68 3.34
N ILE A 328 -13.84 -37.64 4.00
CA ILE A 328 -12.78 -38.65 3.79
C ILE A 328 -13.24 -40.07 4.21
N PRO A 329 -13.87 -40.29 5.41
CA PRO A 329 -14.42 -41.60 5.74
C PRO A 329 -15.47 -42.11 4.75
N CYS A 330 -16.31 -41.20 4.25
CA CYS A 330 -17.30 -41.51 3.23
C CYS A 330 -16.64 -41.99 1.93
N LEU A 331 -15.64 -41.24 1.43
CA LEU A 331 -14.89 -41.59 0.23
C LEU A 331 -14.11 -42.92 0.40
N LEU A 332 -13.47 -43.13 1.55
CA LEU A 332 -12.81 -44.40 1.86
C LEU A 332 -13.79 -45.57 1.85
N ASN A 333 -15.00 -45.38 2.35
CA ASN A 333 -16.02 -46.42 2.35
C ASN A 333 -16.59 -46.73 0.97
N ILE A 334 -16.69 -45.74 0.07
CA ILE A 334 -17.22 -45.93 -1.29
C ILE A 334 -16.15 -46.51 -2.24
N PHE A 335 -14.98 -45.90 -2.30
CA PHE A 335 -14.00 -46.14 -3.36
C PHE A 335 -12.89 -47.12 -3.02
N SER A 336 -12.74 -47.56 -1.75
CA SER A 336 -11.71 -48.50 -1.38
C SER A 336 -12.09 -49.95 -1.77
N TYR A 337 -11.27 -50.63 -2.56
CA TYR A 337 -11.45 -52.02 -2.96
C TYR A 337 -10.61 -52.94 -2.07
N GLU A 338 -11.10 -54.13 -1.74
CA GLU A 338 -10.48 -55.04 -0.75
C GLU A 338 -9.15 -55.65 -1.19
N ASN A 339 -8.90 -55.78 -2.48
CA ASN A 339 -7.79 -56.60 -3.03
C ASN A 339 -6.55 -55.82 -3.50
N GLU A 340 -6.42 -54.51 -3.29
CA GLU A 340 -5.36 -53.72 -3.92
C GLU A 340 -4.23 -53.23 -2.99
N ILE A 341 -4.14 -53.68 -1.76
CA ILE A 341 -3.16 -53.13 -0.81
C ILE A 341 -1.86 -53.93 -0.84
N ASN A 342 -1.06 -53.77 -1.89
CA ASN A 342 0.35 -54.18 -1.91
C ASN A 342 1.24 -53.03 -1.43
N LEU A 343 1.37 -52.88 -0.10
CA LEU A 343 2.25 -51.89 0.52
C LEU A 343 3.71 -52.43 0.73
N LYS A 344 4.11 -53.45 -0.04
CA LYS A 344 5.46 -54.05 0.10
C LYS A 344 6.61 -53.06 -0.18
N ASP A 345 6.37 -51.97 -0.88
CA ASP A 345 7.41 -51.05 -1.32
C ASP A 345 7.64 -49.81 -0.41
N THR A 346 6.74 -49.53 0.54
CA THR A 346 6.90 -48.38 1.44
C THR A 346 7.82 -48.62 2.66
N GLU A 347 8.20 -49.84 2.92
CA GLU A 347 9.06 -50.18 4.07
C GLU A 347 10.56 -49.80 3.91
N LYS A 348 10.97 -49.38 2.71
CA LYS A 348 12.38 -49.08 2.41
C LYS A 348 12.61 -47.62 2.02
N SER A 349 12.08 -46.68 2.76
CA SER A 349 12.56 -45.31 2.61
C SER A 349 14.02 -45.25 3.12
N LEU A 350 14.96 -45.16 2.18
CA LEU A 350 16.39 -44.98 2.45
C LEU A 350 16.62 -43.78 3.37
N VAL A 351 15.81 -42.72 3.22
CA VAL A 351 15.91 -41.50 4.00
C VAL A 351 15.54 -41.72 5.46
N THR A 352 14.43 -42.41 5.75
CA THR A 352 14.03 -42.69 7.15
C THR A 352 14.98 -43.65 7.86
N LYS A 353 15.53 -44.64 7.16
CA LYS A 353 16.55 -45.54 7.70
C LYS A 353 17.86 -44.79 7.98
N PHE A 354 18.29 -43.94 7.06
CA PHE A 354 19.48 -43.11 7.23
C PHE A 354 19.34 -42.16 8.41
N LEU A 355 18.26 -41.39 8.50
CA LEU A 355 17.99 -40.49 9.61
C LEU A 355 17.86 -41.24 10.96
N GLY A 356 17.14 -42.35 10.96
CA GLY A 356 17.03 -43.21 12.15
C GLY A 356 18.37 -43.79 12.62
N SER A 357 19.26 -44.18 11.68
CA SER A 357 20.61 -44.65 11.98
C SER A 357 21.49 -43.53 12.57
N ILE A 358 21.40 -42.32 12.00
CA ILE A 358 22.13 -41.16 12.52
C ILE A 358 21.65 -40.83 13.95
N ALA A 359 20.34 -40.77 14.16
CA ALA A 359 19.76 -40.48 15.47
C ALA A 359 20.18 -41.53 16.53
N LYS A 360 20.21 -42.82 16.14
CA LYS A 360 20.62 -43.92 17.03
C LYS A 360 22.12 -43.92 17.34
N ASN A 361 22.96 -43.71 16.32
CA ASN A 361 24.42 -43.90 16.47
C ASN A 361 25.14 -42.60 16.90
N PHE A 362 24.59 -41.44 16.58
CA PHE A 362 25.22 -40.14 16.82
C PHE A 362 24.34 -39.17 17.65
N GLY A 363 23.48 -39.68 18.54
CA GLY A 363 22.57 -38.87 19.34
C GLY A 363 23.25 -37.76 20.15
N GLY A 364 24.42 -38.04 20.75
CA GLY A 364 25.20 -37.03 21.47
C GLY A 364 25.77 -35.93 20.58
N LEU A 365 26.24 -36.29 19.38
CA LEU A 365 26.72 -35.32 18.39
C LEU A 365 25.57 -34.44 17.90
N LEU A 366 24.41 -35.03 17.60
CA LEU A 366 23.21 -34.27 17.19
C LEU A 366 22.77 -33.30 18.27
N PHE A 367 22.77 -33.71 19.54
CA PHE A 367 22.43 -32.82 20.64
C PHE A 367 23.43 -31.65 20.77
N GLY A 368 24.74 -31.93 20.66
CA GLY A 368 25.77 -30.90 20.66
C GLY A 368 25.63 -29.91 19.50
N THR A 369 25.41 -30.42 18.27
CA THR A 369 25.17 -29.54 17.10
C THR A 369 23.90 -28.71 17.25
N THR A 370 22.84 -29.24 17.84
CA THR A 370 21.61 -28.49 18.10
C THR A 370 21.85 -27.31 19.06
N ILE A 371 22.64 -27.54 20.13
CA ILE A 371 23.00 -26.45 21.06
C ILE A 371 23.80 -25.35 20.34
N VAL A 372 24.76 -25.72 19.51
CA VAL A 372 25.56 -24.76 18.72
C VAL A 372 24.64 -23.94 17.78
N ILE A 373 23.71 -24.61 17.09
CA ILE A 373 22.73 -23.94 16.22
C ILE A 373 21.85 -22.95 17.02
N ILE A 374 21.39 -23.36 18.22
CA ILE A 374 20.60 -22.48 19.09
C ILE A 374 21.39 -21.21 19.46
N ILE A 375 22.66 -21.38 19.88
CA ILE A 375 23.52 -20.24 20.24
C ILE A 375 23.72 -19.30 19.05
N LEU A 376 24.00 -19.83 17.86
CA LEU A 376 24.14 -19.06 16.63
C LEU A 376 22.82 -18.35 16.27
N SER A 377 21.68 -19.01 16.46
CA SER A 377 20.35 -18.44 16.22
C SER A 377 20.06 -17.28 17.16
N VAL A 378 20.41 -17.40 18.44
CA VAL A 378 20.27 -16.29 19.40
C VAL A 378 21.10 -15.08 18.98
N VAL A 379 22.34 -15.29 18.54
CA VAL A 379 23.17 -14.19 17.99
C VAL A 379 22.53 -13.57 16.74
N GLY A 380 21.91 -14.41 15.89
CA GLY A 380 21.19 -13.94 14.70
C GLY A 380 19.97 -13.09 15.04
N ILE A 381 19.22 -13.43 16.11
CA ILE A 381 18.04 -12.68 16.55
C ILE A 381 18.40 -11.23 16.91
N PHE A 382 19.55 -10.99 17.55
CA PHE A 382 20.00 -9.62 17.88
C PHE A 382 20.41 -8.78 16.66
N LYS A 383 20.57 -9.42 15.49
CA LYS A 383 20.86 -8.72 14.22
C LYS A 383 19.62 -8.55 13.33
N LEU A 384 18.43 -8.94 13.81
CA LEU A 384 17.19 -8.81 13.07
C LEU A 384 16.79 -7.33 13.02
N GLU A 385 16.66 -6.81 11.81
CA GLU A 385 16.16 -5.49 11.52
C GLU A 385 14.74 -5.59 10.95
N VAL A 386 13.89 -4.61 11.29
CA VAL A 386 12.53 -4.57 10.77
C VAL A 386 12.52 -3.73 9.49
N GLU A 387 12.18 -4.36 8.37
CA GLU A 387 11.98 -3.64 7.12
C GLU A 387 10.72 -2.79 7.20
N ASN A 388 10.86 -1.49 6.99
CA ASN A 388 9.79 -0.51 7.09
C ASN A 388 9.54 0.26 5.79
N SER A 389 10.42 0.11 4.79
CA SER A 389 10.26 0.77 3.50
C SER A 389 9.13 0.10 2.71
N PHE A 390 8.14 0.89 2.32
CA PHE A 390 7.04 0.40 1.49
C PHE A 390 7.53 -0.01 0.10
N ILE A 391 8.57 0.63 -0.42
CA ILE A 391 9.16 0.31 -1.72
C ILE A 391 9.73 -1.11 -1.73
N ASN A 392 10.39 -1.51 -0.63
CA ASN A 392 11.03 -2.82 -0.50
C ASN A 392 10.04 -4.00 -0.35
N TYR A 393 8.73 -3.74 -0.21
CA TYR A 393 7.71 -4.80 -0.27
C TYR A 393 7.51 -5.35 -1.68
N PHE A 394 8.01 -4.65 -2.71
CA PHE A 394 7.88 -5.07 -4.10
C PHE A 394 9.18 -5.65 -4.62
N ASP A 395 9.09 -6.65 -5.49
CA ASP A 395 10.26 -7.18 -6.19
C ASP A 395 10.91 -6.10 -7.05
N LYS A 396 12.24 -6.08 -7.05
CA LYS A 396 13.07 -5.07 -7.74
C LYS A 396 12.83 -4.99 -9.25
N GLU A 397 12.32 -6.06 -9.85
CA GLU A 397 12.01 -6.08 -11.28
C GLU A 397 10.63 -5.47 -11.61
N THR A 398 9.78 -5.26 -10.61
CA THR A 398 8.45 -4.68 -10.82
C THR A 398 8.51 -3.22 -11.23
N GLU A 399 7.52 -2.79 -12.01
CA GLU A 399 7.36 -1.39 -12.42
C GLU A 399 7.14 -0.48 -11.20
N ILE A 400 6.38 -0.95 -10.20
CA ILE A 400 6.14 -0.24 -8.94
C ILE A 400 7.48 0.09 -8.25
N TYR A 401 8.33 -0.94 -8.05
CA TYR A 401 9.63 -0.72 -7.42
C TYR A 401 10.48 0.28 -8.19
N LYS A 402 10.63 0.07 -9.49
CA LYS A 402 11.45 0.93 -10.37
C LYS A 402 10.94 2.37 -10.38
N GLY A 403 9.64 2.56 -10.50
CA GLY A 403 9.01 3.89 -10.50
C GLY A 403 9.12 4.60 -9.16
N MET A 404 8.76 3.91 -8.06
CA MET A 404 8.84 4.49 -6.71
C MET A 404 10.28 4.79 -6.31
N LYS A 405 11.20 3.86 -6.57
CA LYS A 405 12.63 4.05 -6.25
C LYS A 405 13.20 5.26 -6.99
N LYS A 406 12.82 5.46 -8.27
CA LYS A 406 13.27 6.63 -9.03
C LYS A 406 12.71 7.93 -8.48
N ILE A 407 11.45 7.96 -8.06
CA ILE A 407 10.85 9.12 -7.40
C ILE A 407 11.52 9.38 -6.05
N ASP A 408 11.80 8.34 -5.30
CA ASP A 408 12.40 8.43 -3.96
C ASP A 408 13.82 9.00 -4.01
N ASP A 409 14.63 8.49 -4.91
CA ASP A 409 16.03 8.90 -5.04
C ASP A 409 16.18 10.29 -5.67
N ASP A 410 15.41 10.58 -6.74
CA ASP A 410 15.66 11.73 -7.61
C ASP A 410 14.68 12.90 -7.37
N LEU A 411 13.47 12.64 -6.86
CA LEU A 411 12.38 13.63 -6.74
C LEU A 411 11.93 13.87 -5.30
N GLY A 412 12.86 13.72 -4.36
CA GLY A 412 12.68 14.16 -2.97
C GLY A 412 11.93 13.20 -2.06
N GLY A 413 11.68 11.96 -2.48
CA GLY A 413 11.04 10.97 -1.61
C GLY A 413 9.60 10.63 -1.98
N THR A 414 9.14 9.50 -1.47
CA THR A 414 7.82 8.94 -1.76
C THR A 414 6.85 8.99 -0.58
N THR A 415 7.36 9.15 0.65
CA THR A 415 6.53 9.16 1.86
C THR A 415 6.15 10.59 2.25
N PRO A 416 4.85 10.97 2.17
CA PRO A 416 4.41 12.31 2.54
C PRO A 416 4.26 12.45 4.06
N LEU A 417 4.76 13.56 4.60
CA LEU A 417 4.51 14.01 5.97
C LEU A 417 3.97 15.45 5.94
N ASN A 418 2.95 15.73 6.73
CA ASN A 418 2.42 17.08 6.86
C ASN A 418 2.60 17.57 8.29
N VAL A 419 3.30 18.67 8.44
CA VAL A 419 3.45 19.37 9.73
C VAL A 419 2.51 20.57 9.72
N ILE A 420 1.60 20.61 10.69
CA ILE A 420 0.63 21.72 10.83
C ILE A 420 1.07 22.60 12.01
N ILE A 421 1.30 23.86 11.72
CA ILE A 421 1.59 24.88 12.73
C ILE A 421 0.28 25.60 13.01
N LYS A 422 -0.20 25.53 14.26
CA LYS A 422 -1.34 26.29 14.74
C LYS A 422 -0.84 27.53 15.46
N PHE A 423 -1.31 28.68 15.03
CA PHE A 423 -1.02 29.93 15.70
C PHE A 423 -2.10 30.21 16.74
N PRO A 424 -1.72 30.67 17.96
CA PRO A 424 -2.71 31.02 18.97
C PRO A 424 -3.57 32.17 18.46
N ILE A 425 -4.88 31.96 18.45
CA ILE A 425 -5.84 33.05 18.21
C ILE A 425 -5.62 34.05 19.35
N LYS A 426 -5.13 35.25 19.06
CA LYS A 426 -5.13 36.34 20.05
C LYS A 426 -6.60 36.61 20.35
N GLN A 427 -7.09 36.10 21.48
CA GLN A 427 -8.25 36.67 22.15
C GLN A 427 -7.82 38.08 22.51
N THR A 428 -8.43 39.07 21.89
CA THR A 428 -8.42 40.43 22.41
C THR A 428 -9.04 40.32 23.78
N GLU A 429 -8.19 40.19 24.81
CA GLU A 429 -8.61 40.45 26.19
C GLU A 429 -9.02 41.93 26.20
N ASP A 430 -10.30 42.11 26.48
CA ASP A 430 -10.85 43.42 26.83
C ASP A 430 -9.96 44.07 27.90
N LYS A 431 -9.13 45.01 27.50
CA LYS A 431 -8.61 46.02 28.39
C LYS A 431 -9.19 47.33 27.94
N ASP A 432 -10.09 47.81 28.80
CA ASP A 432 -10.53 49.17 28.85
C ASP A 432 -9.36 50.15 28.60
N ASP A 433 -9.33 50.73 27.39
CA ASP A 433 -8.78 52.03 27.14
C ASP A 433 -9.48 52.61 25.89
N ASP A 434 -10.47 53.41 26.18
CA ASP A 434 -11.24 54.24 25.26
C ASP A 434 -10.31 55.17 24.49
N GLU A 435 -10.10 54.89 23.19
CA GLU A 435 -9.86 55.92 22.15
C GLU A 435 -9.69 55.40 20.71
N PHE A 436 -9.83 54.07 20.47
CA PHE A 436 -9.64 53.47 19.11
C PHE A 436 -10.80 52.61 18.62
N SER A 437 -12.01 52.78 19.14
CA SER A 437 -13.16 51.92 18.87
C SER A 437 -13.82 52.09 17.49
N GLU A 438 -13.50 53.15 16.76
CA GLU A 438 -14.06 53.38 15.41
C GLU A 438 -13.39 52.56 14.26
N TRP A 439 -12.22 51.96 14.55
CA TRP A 439 -11.48 51.13 13.54
C TRP A 439 -11.80 49.64 13.61
N ASP A 440 -12.46 49.16 14.66
CA ASP A 440 -12.75 47.74 14.91
C ASP A 440 -14.02 47.24 14.18
N GLU A 441 -14.91 48.11 13.69
CA GLU A 441 -16.09 47.67 12.92
C GLU A 441 -15.76 47.27 11.47
N ASP A 442 -14.68 47.78 10.88
CA ASP A 442 -14.21 47.42 9.54
C ASP A 442 -13.47 46.07 9.51
N ILE A 443 -13.01 45.52 10.66
CA ILE A 443 -12.26 44.26 10.77
C ILE A 443 -13.18 43.01 10.66
N LYS A 444 -14.50 43.17 10.68
CA LYS A 444 -15.46 42.06 10.64
C LYS A 444 -15.66 41.45 9.25
N ASN A 445 -15.13 42.04 8.18
CA ASN A 445 -15.20 41.48 6.84
C ASN A 445 -14.08 40.45 6.60
N LYS A 446 -14.42 39.29 6.02
CA LYS A 446 -13.51 38.19 5.69
C LYS A 446 -12.25 38.61 4.90
N GLU A 447 -12.35 39.68 4.10
CA GLU A 447 -11.22 40.24 3.33
C GLU A 447 -10.16 40.91 4.21
N ASP A 448 -10.51 41.46 5.37
CA ASP A 448 -9.57 42.17 6.21
C ASP A 448 -8.75 41.21 7.11
N LYS A 449 -9.34 40.10 7.58
CA LYS A 449 -8.57 39.07 8.33
C LYS A 449 -7.38 38.55 7.56
N SER A 450 -7.48 38.40 6.25
CA SER A 450 -6.40 37.89 5.40
C SER A 450 -5.21 38.84 5.33
N LYS A 451 -5.41 40.16 5.37
CA LYS A 451 -4.35 41.19 5.32
C LYS A 451 -3.52 41.18 6.61
N TYR A 452 -4.14 40.94 7.77
CA TYR A 452 -3.48 40.95 9.07
C TYR A 452 -2.85 39.60 9.44
N TRP A 453 -3.16 38.51 8.69
CA TRP A 453 -2.61 37.20 8.95
C TRP A 453 -1.11 37.11 8.62
N PHE A 454 -0.66 37.82 7.56
CA PHE A 454 0.69 37.75 7.03
C PHE A 454 1.65 38.65 7.82
N THR A 455 1.94 38.28 9.08
CA THR A 455 2.92 38.99 9.92
C THR A 455 4.31 38.36 9.78
N ARG A 456 5.37 39.18 9.91
CA ARG A 456 6.76 38.68 9.85
C ARG A 456 7.02 37.61 10.92
N ASP A 457 6.49 37.77 12.15
CA ASP A 457 6.62 36.78 13.22
C ASP A 457 6.08 35.40 12.83
N LYS A 458 4.90 35.33 12.17
CA LYS A 458 4.36 34.07 11.67
C LYS A 458 5.23 33.50 10.55
N MET A 459 5.72 34.34 9.65
CA MET A 459 6.59 33.93 8.54
C MET A 459 7.92 33.38 9.05
N ASP A 460 8.53 34.03 10.03
CA ASP A 460 9.77 33.58 10.64
C ASP A 460 9.62 32.25 11.39
N LYS A 461 8.46 32.00 12.02
CA LYS A 461 8.15 30.69 12.60
C LYS A 461 8.00 29.60 11.55
N ILE A 462 7.31 29.90 10.44
CA ILE A 462 7.19 28.96 9.32
C ILE A 462 8.57 28.65 8.73
N LEU A 463 9.38 29.68 8.49
CA LEU A 463 10.73 29.55 7.95
C LEU A 463 11.65 28.73 8.87
N LYS A 464 11.62 28.99 10.19
CA LYS A 464 12.40 28.21 11.17
C LYS A 464 12.08 26.72 11.13
N VAL A 465 10.79 26.37 11.09
CA VAL A 465 10.37 24.97 11.02
C VAL A 465 10.72 24.38 9.66
N HIS A 466 10.53 25.15 8.59
CA HIS A 466 10.92 24.75 7.23
C HIS A 466 12.41 24.42 7.16
N ASP A 467 13.28 25.31 7.64
CA ASP A 467 14.73 25.14 7.58
C ASP A 467 15.22 23.99 8.45
N TYR A 468 14.63 23.83 9.62
CA TYR A 468 14.93 22.68 10.45
C TYR A 468 14.61 21.37 9.73
N LEU A 469 13.42 21.25 9.15
CA LEU A 469 13.02 20.06 8.40
C LEU A 469 13.90 19.85 7.17
N ASP A 470 14.21 20.90 6.41
CA ASP A 470 15.05 20.82 5.20
C ASP A 470 16.51 20.44 5.52
N SER A 471 16.96 20.67 6.76
CA SER A 471 18.29 20.30 7.23
C SER A 471 18.45 18.81 7.58
N LEU A 472 17.34 18.07 7.68
CA LEU A 472 17.37 16.66 8.04
C LEU A 472 17.70 15.79 6.81
N PRO A 473 18.68 14.87 6.91
CA PRO A 473 19.16 14.09 5.76
C PRO A 473 18.11 13.11 5.21
N GLU A 474 17.14 12.72 6.04
CA GLU A 474 16.04 11.84 5.66
C GLU A 474 14.97 12.54 4.82
N ILE A 475 14.97 13.87 4.86
CA ILE A 475 13.99 14.68 4.12
C ILE A 475 14.55 15.04 2.77
N GLY A 476 13.86 14.64 1.74
CA GLY A 476 14.26 14.94 0.38
C GLY A 476 13.66 16.22 -0.19
N LYS A 477 12.50 16.66 0.35
CA LYS A 477 11.86 17.92 -0.04
C LYS A 477 10.95 18.49 1.01
N VAL A 478 11.06 19.78 1.26
CA VAL A 478 10.14 20.57 2.09
C VAL A 478 9.45 21.62 1.22
N LEU A 479 8.14 21.71 1.29
CA LEU A 479 7.33 22.72 0.62
C LEU A 479 6.41 23.39 1.65
N SER A 480 6.46 24.71 1.69
CA SER A 480 5.60 25.53 2.56
C SER A 480 5.42 26.91 1.94
N PHE A 481 4.66 27.74 2.59
CA PHE A 481 4.62 29.16 2.22
C PHE A 481 6.02 29.82 2.32
N GLY A 482 6.91 29.29 3.17
CA GLY A 482 8.31 29.73 3.24
C GLY A 482 9.07 29.58 1.93
N SER A 483 8.81 28.51 1.15
CA SER A 483 9.40 28.33 -0.19
C SER A 483 8.97 29.44 -1.15
N ILE A 484 7.70 29.82 -1.09
CA ILE A 484 7.14 30.89 -1.93
C ILE A 484 7.69 32.25 -1.53
N LEU A 485 7.77 32.49 -0.22
CA LEU A 485 8.32 33.72 0.34
C LEU A 485 9.78 33.93 -0.09
N ARG A 486 10.62 32.89 -0.04
CA ARG A 486 12.02 32.94 -0.51
C ARG A 486 12.12 33.32 -1.98
N VAL A 487 11.31 32.71 -2.85
CA VAL A 487 11.28 33.08 -4.26
C VAL A 487 10.90 34.55 -4.43
N ALA A 488 9.92 35.04 -3.67
CA ALA A 488 9.50 36.44 -3.75
C ALA A 488 10.57 37.40 -3.20
N GLU A 489 11.30 37.04 -2.14
CA GLU A 489 12.41 37.80 -1.56
C GLU A 489 13.63 37.83 -2.51
N ASP A 490 13.98 36.70 -3.13
CA ASP A 490 15.06 36.60 -4.13
C ASP A 490 14.76 37.48 -5.34
N LEU A 491 13.51 37.46 -5.86
CA LEU A 491 13.08 38.29 -6.98
C LEU A 491 13.08 39.79 -6.64
N ASN A 492 12.88 40.15 -5.38
CA ASN A 492 12.84 41.53 -4.91
C ASN A 492 14.22 42.01 -4.38
N ASN A 493 15.22 41.14 -4.32
CA ASN A 493 16.56 41.35 -3.76
C ASN A 493 16.56 41.94 -2.35
N LYS A 494 15.51 41.69 -1.56
CA LYS A 494 15.39 42.10 -0.16
C LYS A 494 14.36 41.27 0.57
N GLU A 495 14.49 41.18 1.89
CA GLU A 495 13.47 40.61 2.77
C GLU A 495 12.15 41.42 2.70
N LEU A 496 11.03 40.71 2.63
CA LEU A 496 9.71 41.31 2.59
C LEU A 496 9.17 41.55 4.01
N GLN A 497 8.74 42.77 4.28
CA GLN A 497 8.12 43.14 5.55
C GLN A 497 6.63 42.78 5.56
N SER A 498 6.01 42.71 6.74
CA SER A 498 4.61 42.30 6.93
C SER A 498 3.64 43.01 5.98
N LEU A 499 3.77 44.32 5.82
CA LEU A 499 2.92 45.10 4.92
C LEU A 499 3.14 44.70 3.44
N GLU A 500 4.39 44.46 3.04
CA GLU A 500 4.72 44.09 1.65
C GLU A 500 4.17 42.69 1.33
N ILE A 501 4.23 41.73 2.28
CA ILE A 501 3.66 40.38 2.13
C ILE A 501 2.14 40.47 2.03
N ALA A 502 1.48 41.25 2.90
CA ALA A 502 0.02 41.45 2.85
C ALA A 502 -0.46 42.09 1.54
N VAL A 503 0.27 43.10 1.05
CA VAL A 503 -0.03 43.74 -0.25
C VAL A 503 0.21 42.76 -1.41
N LEU A 504 1.30 41.98 -1.36
CA LEU A 504 1.56 40.96 -2.36
C LEU A 504 0.42 39.96 -2.42
N TYR A 505 0.03 39.40 -1.24
CA TYR A 505 -1.10 38.46 -1.12
C TYR A 505 -2.40 39.05 -1.67
N SER A 506 -2.74 40.33 -1.37
CA SER A 506 -3.98 40.95 -1.84
C SER A 506 -4.02 41.13 -3.35
N LYS A 507 -2.87 41.30 -4.00
CA LYS A 507 -2.76 41.55 -5.44
C LYS A 507 -2.61 40.28 -6.29
N ILE A 508 -2.32 39.12 -5.69
CA ILE A 508 -2.26 37.86 -6.41
C ILE A 508 -3.66 37.45 -6.86
N PRO A 509 -3.86 37.08 -8.14
CA PRO A 509 -5.14 36.59 -8.64
C PRO A 509 -5.65 35.38 -7.85
N GLU A 510 -6.97 35.28 -7.65
CA GLU A 510 -7.59 34.22 -6.84
C GLU A 510 -7.28 32.79 -7.34
N GLU A 511 -7.13 32.63 -8.66
CA GLU A 511 -6.73 31.35 -9.27
C GLU A 511 -5.34 30.91 -8.78
N ILE A 512 -4.37 31.83 -8.78
CA ILE A 512 -3.01 31.60 -8.32
C ILE A 512 -2.98 31.39 -6.80
N LYS A 513 -3.78 32.13 -6.02
CA LYS A 513 -3.89 31.92 -4.57
C LYS A 513 -4.36 30.50 -4.26
N LYS A 514 -5.37 30.01 -4.96
CA LYS A 514 -5.91 28.65 -4.76
C LYS A 514 -4.88 27.56 -5.07
N GLU A 515 -4.05 27.74 -6.07
CA GLU A 515 -3.07 26.74 -6.48
C GLU A 515 -1.78 26.78 -5.65
N ILE A 516 -1.30 27.97 -5.33
CA ILE A 516 0.06 28.14 -4.75
C ILE A 516 0.01 28.41 -3.24
N ILE A 517 -0.96 29.16 -2.72
CA ILE A 517 -0.98 29.59 -1.32
C ILE A 517 -1.91 28.74 -0.46
N SER A 518 -3.14 28.54 -0.92
CA SER A 518 -4.18 27.81 -0.15
C SER A 518 -3.79 26.37 0.24
N PRO A 519 -2.92 25.67 -0.49
CA PRO A 519 -2.42 24.37 -0.02
C PRO A 519 -1.57 24.43 1.25
N TYR A 520 -1.01 25.60 1.58
CA TYR A 520 -0.05 25.78 2.69
C TYR A 520 -0.56 26.68 3.80
N ILE A 521 -1.63 27.46 3.59
CA ILE A 521 -2.15 28.41 4.58
C ILE A 521 -3.66 28.32 4.65
N SER A 522 -4.20 28.18 5.87
CA SER A 522 -5.59 28.42 6.21
C SER A 522 -5.67 29.68 7.07
N VAL A 523 -6.16 30.76 6.48
CA VAL A 523 -6.36 32.03 7.21
C VAL A 523 -7.54 31.93 8.18
N GLU A 524 -8.56 31.12 7.84
CA GLU A 524 -9.76 30.92 8.66
C GLU A 524 -9.44 30.14 9.95
N ASP A 525 -8.57 29.13 9.88
CA ASP A 525 -8.23 28.25 10.99
C ASP A 525 -6.96 28.68 11.74
N ASP A 526 -6.30 29.75 11.29
CA ASP A 526 -5.02 30.24 11.82
C ASP A 526 -3.90 29.17 11.78
N GLU A 527 -3.84 28.42 10.66
CA GLU A 527 -2.95 27.30 10.49
C GLU A 527 -2.03 27.47 9.27
N ALA A 528 -0.79 26.96 9.40
CA ALA A 528 0.13 26.80 8.28
C ALA A 528 0.54 25.33 8.14
N ARG A 529 0.54 24.84 6.89
CA ARG A 529 0.96 23.49 6.53
C ARG A 529 2.35 23.52 5.91
N ILE A 530 3.22 22.66 6.40
CA ILE A 530 4.50 22.32 5.77
C ILE A 530 4.36 20.91 5.24
N ALA A 531 4.42 20.77 3.93
CA ALA A 531 4.38 19.49 3.24
C ALA A 531 5.81 18.98 3.04
N VAL A 532 6.09 17.81 3.56
CA VAL A 532 7.41 17.19 3.55
C VAL A 532 7.35 15.89 2.76
N ARG A 533 8.36 15.63 1.96
CA ARG A 533 8.60 14.31 1.36
C ARG A 533 9.82 13.68 2.01
N ILE A 534 9.62 12.49 2.53
CA ILE A 534 10.65 11.70 3.19
C ILE A 534 11.11 10.63 2.21
N ARG A 535 12.42 10.37 2.18
CA ARG A 535 13.01 9.28 1.39
C ARG A 535 12.75 7.96 2.09
N ASP A 536 11.88 7.13 1.51
CA ASP A 536 11.46 5.84 2.08
C ASP A 536 12.56 4.78 2.06
N SER A 537 13.52 4.92 1.14
CA SER A 537 14.59 3.95 0.92
C SER A 537 15.79 4.08 1.87
N LEU A 538 15.79 5.04 2.80
CA LEU A 538 16.88 5.20 3.77
C LEU A 538 16.74 4.20 4.92
N GLU A 539 17.80 3.42 5.16
CA GLU A 539 17.81 2.32 6.14
C GLU A 539 17.59 2.78 7.59
N ASP A 540 17.95 4.00 7.96
CA ASP A 540 17.90 4.51 9.33
C ASP A 540 16.72 5.46 9.63
N LEU A 541 15.74 5.53 8.76
CA LEU A 541 14.63 6.49 8.84
C LEU A 541 13.87 6.51 10.17
N ARG A 542 13.95 5.46 10.98
CA ARG A 542 13.22 5.31 12.25
C ARG A 542 14.09 5.19 13.47
N ARG A 543 15.40 5.26 13.32
CA ARG A 543 16.33 5.30 14.46
C ARG A 543 16.64 6.73 14.90
N ASN A 544 16.46 7.70 14.02
CA ASN A 544 16.62 9.13 14.23
C ASN A 544 15.26 9.81 14.30
#